data_f8a40bae62340a2a78e669094600f18c
#
_entry.id   f8a40bae62340a2a78e669094600f18c
#
_cell.length_a   1.000
_cell.length_b   1.000
_cell.length_c   1.000
_cell.angle_alpha   90.00
_cell.angle_beta   90.00
_cell.angle_gamma   90.00
#
_symmetry.space_group_name_H-M   'P 1'
#
loop_
_entity.id
_entity.type
_entity.pdbx_description
1 polymer ?
#
loop_
_entity_poly.entity_id
_entity_poly.type
_entity_poly.pdbx_seq_one_letter_code
_entity_poly.pdbx_strand_id
1 'polypeptide(L)'
;MWYFRALHRRRAHWLAALLPPGPARVLDAGCGTGGFIRVLRAAQPAWSVTGLDLSPLACGLARERTRAEIAEGSITALPFAEGTFDAVTTGDVLYHVEDTLAALREFQRCVRPGGVVVVNEPAYRWLWSYHDDAVESKHRFTAPGLGSRFRAAGLKVVFSSYANMLPLPLVVARRKLFPPAQPTSDVQLYPAPIEALFAGMAALEHAWTTRGWSLPAGSSVFVAGVRR
;
A
#
# COMPACT_ATOMS: atom_id res chain seq x y z
N MET A 1 13.27 -1.49 -9.09
CA MET A 1 13.46 -1.18 -7.67
C MET A 1 12.74 -2.24 -6.85
N TRP A 2 13.45 -2.87 -5.95
CA TRP A 2 12.97 -4.01 -5.15
C TRP A 2 11.74 -3.67 -4.30
N TYR A 3 11.74 -2.49 -3.64
CA TYR A 3 10.70 -2.06 -2.71
C TYR A 3 9.30 -2.05 -3.35
N PHE A 4 9.13 -1.34 -4.46
CA PHE A 4 7.83 -1.28 -5.14
C PHE A 4 7.40 -2.64 -5.70
N ARG A 5 8.35 -3.46 -6.16
CA ARG A 5 8.02 -4.84 -6.58
C ARG A 5 7.50 -5.68 -5.42
N ALA A 6 8.11 -5.57 -4.24
CA ALA A 6 7.66 -6.27 -3.05
C ALA A 6 6.28 -5.77 -2.56
N LEU A 7 6.09 -4.44 -2.52
CA LEU A 7 4.83 -3.79 -2.18
C LEU A 7 3.70 -4.23 -3.11
N HIS A 8 3.91 -4.14 -4.43
CA HIS A 8 2.91 -4.52 -5.42
C HIS A 8 2.57 -6.01 -5.35
N ARG A 9 3.58 -6.88 -5.24
CA ARG A 9 3.39 -8.33 -5.11
C ARG A 9 2.55 -8.70 -3.89
N ARG A 10 2.81 -8.09 -2.74
CA ARG A 10 2.05 -8.32 -1.50
C ARG A 10 0.60 -7.88 -1.65
N ARG A 11 0.36 -6.66 -2.13
CA ARG A 11 -0.98 -6.14 -2.35
C ARG A 11 -1.76 -7.03 -3.34
N ALA A 12 -1.17 -7.37 -4.48
CA ALA A 12 -1.80 -8.22 -5.49
C ALA A 12 -2.14 -9.61 -4.96
N HIS A 13 -1.22 -10.23 -4.18
CA HIS A 13 -1.47 -11.53 -3.55
C HIS A 13 -2.68 -11.50 -2.62
N TRP A 14 -2.74 -10.54 -1.70
CA TRP A 14 -3.82 -10.48 -0.73
C TRP A 14 -5.17 -10.11 -1.34
N LEU A 15 -5.19 -9.29 -2.38
CA LEU A 15 -6.40 -9.06 -3.16
C LEU A 15 -6.88 -10.37 -3.80
N ALA A 16 -5.99 -11.11 -4.46
CA ALA A 16 -6.35 -12.38 -5.09
C ALA A 16 -6.75 -13.49 -4.10
N ALA A 17 -6.14 -13.49 -2.90
CA ALA A 17 -6.46 -14.48 -1.87
C ALA A 17 -7.80 -14.23 -1.15
N LEU A 18 -8.24 -12.96 -1.12
CA LEU A 18 -9.46 -12.56 -0.39
C LEU A 18 -10.67 -12.34 -1.29
N LEU A 19 -10.46 -12.08 -2.59
CA LEU A 19 -11.55 -11.97 -3.55
C LEU A 19 -11.93 -13.36 -4.10
N PRO A 20 -13.22 -13.60 -4.39
CA PRO A 20 -13.62 -14.81 -5.07
C PRO A 20 -13.01 -14.88 -6.48
N PRO A 21 -12.80 -16.10 -7.02
CA PRO A 21 -12.36 -16.28 -8.41
C PRO A 21 -13.33 -15.60 -9.40
N GLY A 22 -12.77 -14.99 -10.46
CA GLY A 22 -13.55 -14.37 -11.52
C GLY A 22 -13.32 -12.86 -11.66
N PRO A 23 -14.21 -12.17 -12.39
CA PRO A 23 -14.13 -10.72 -12.57
C PRO A 23 -14.29 -9.97 -11.26
N ALA A 24 -13.53 -8.89 -11.08
CA ALA A 24 -13.64 -8.00 -9.92
C ALA A 24 -13.39 -6.54 -10.32
N ARG A 25 -14.05 -5.61 -9.64
CA ARG A 25 -13.82 -4.17 -9.74
C ARG A 25 -12.94 -3.73 -8.60
N VAL A 26 -11.75 -3.24 -8.90
CA VAL A 26 -10.72 -2.86 -7.91
C VAL A 26 -10.37 -1.38 -8.05
N LEU A 27 -10.39 -0.65 -6.95
CA LEU A 27 -9.87 0.71 -6.87
C LEU A 27 -8.45 0.70 -6.29
N ASP A 28 -7.51 1.31 -7.01
CA ASP A 28 -6.18 1.68 -6.50
C ASP A 28 -6.23 3.16 -6.05
N ALA A 29 -6.43 3.37 -4.75
CA ALA A 29 -6.59 4.69 -4.14
C ALA A 29 -5.22 5.30 -3.80
N GLY A 30 -4.84 6.38 -4.48
CA GLY A 30 -3.48 6.91 -4.54
C GLY A 30 -2.63 6.12 -5.54
N CYS A 31 -3.10 6.01 -6.77
CA CYS A 31 -2.48 5.16 -7.80
C CYS A 31 -1.15 5.70 -8.35
N GLY A 32 -0.80 6.96 -8.03
CA GLY A 32 0.37 7.62 -8.57
C GLY A 32 0.38 7.56 -10.11
N THR A 33 1.49 7.16 -10.68
CA THR A 33 1.67 7.03 -12.14
C THR A 33 1.21 5.66 -12.70
N GLY A 34 0.38 4.91 -11.96
CA GLY A 34 -0.24 3.67 -12.41
C GLY A 34 0.64 2.41 -12.33
N GLY A 35 1.72 2.46 -11.56
CA GLY A 35 2.66 1.33 -11.45
C GLY A 35 2.01 0.04 -10.95
N PHE A 36 1.18 0.12 -9.91
CA PHE A 36 0.47 -1.03 -9.37
C PHE A 36 -0.66 -1.51 -10.28
N ILE A 37 -1.40 -0.58 -10.92
CA ILE A 37 -2.46 -0.92 -11.89
C ILE A 37 -1.90 -1.83 -13.00
N ARG A 38 -0.71 -1.52 -13.53
CA ARG A 38 -0.06 -2.36 -14.55
C ARG A 38 0.21 -3.78 -14.04
N VAL A 39 0.75 -3.89 -12.83
CA VAL A 39 1.04 -5.19 -12.20
C VAL A 39 -0.24 -5.98 -11.99
N LEU A 40 -1.29 -5.34 -11.48
CA LEU A 40 -2.55 -5.99 -11.16
C LEU A 40 -3.27 -6.49 -12.42
N ARG A 41 -3.35 -5.66 -13.47
CA ARG A 41 -3.96 -6.05 -14.75
C ARG A 41 -3.21 -7.18 -15.46
N ALA A 42 -1.88 -7.21 -15.34
CA ALA A 42 -1.08 -8.31 -15.88
C ALA A 42 -1.30 -9.64 -15.11
N ALA A 43 -1.45 -9.56 -13.79
CA ALA A 43 -1.67 -10.72 -12.94
C ALA A 43 -3.13 -11.22 -12.95
N GLN A 44 -4.10 -10.31 -13.14
CA GLN A 44 -5.53 -10.58 -13.09
C GLN A 44 -6.24 -9.90 -14.29
N PRO A 45 -6.13 -10.45 -15.50
CA PRO A 45 -6.67 -9.82 -16.71
C PRO A 45 -8.20 -9.64 -16.70
N ALA A 46 -8.91 -10.45 -15.92
CA ALA A 46 -10.37 -10.38 -15.76
C ALA A 46 -10.82 -9.23 -14.84
N TRP A 47 -9.90 -8.58 -14.12
CA TRP A 47 -10.26 -7.50 -13.20
C TRP A 47 -10.31 -6.15 -13.90
N SER A 48 -11.37 -5.39 -13.61
CA SER A 48 -11.45 -3.98 -13.96
C SER A 48 -10.79 -3.16 -12.85
N VAL A 49 -9.71 -2.45 -13.20
CA VAL A 49 -8.95 -1.66 -12.23
C VAL A 49 -9.11 -0.18 -12.55
N THR A 50 -9.67 0.56 -11.60
CA THR A 50 -9.77 2.02 -11.61
C THR A 50 -8.69 2.60 -10.71
N GLY A 51 -8.04 3.68 -11.12
CA GLY A 51 -7.12 4.44 -10.30
C GLY A 51 -7.75 5.73 -9.78
N LEU A 52 -7.27 6.22 -8.64
CA LEU A 52 -7.56 7.58 -8.17
C LEU A 52 -6.28 8.18 -7.59
N ASP A 53 -6.01 9.43 -7.92
CA ASP A 53 -4.91 10.19 -7.32
C ASP A 53 -5.29 11.67 -7.16
N LEU A 54 -4.66 12.35 -6.22
CA LEU A 54 -4.88 13.78 -5.99
C LEU A 54 -4.14 14.65 -7.02
N SER A 55 -3.03 14.13 -7.58
CA SER A 55 -2.17 14.87 -8.51
C SER A 55 -2.67 14.74 -9.95
N PRO A 56 -3.10 15.84 -10.61
CA PRO A 56 -3.48 15.84 -12.02
C PRO A 56 -2.39 15.30 -12.94
N LEU A 57 -1.12 15.62 -12.62
CA LEU A 57 0.04 15.12 -13.37
C LEU A 57 0.18 13.61 -13.26
N ALA A 58 0.06 13.06 -12.03
CA ALA A 58 0.10 11.62 -11.81
C ALA A 58 -1.04 10.92 -12.53
N CYS A 59 -2.26 11.47 -12.47
CA CYS A 59 -3.42 10.97 -13.19
C CYS A 59 -3.20 10.93 -14.71
N GLY A 60 -2.65 11.99 -15.30
CA GLY A 60 -2.29 12.05 -16.71
C GLY A 60 -1.33 10.94 -17.13
N LEU A 61 -0.23 10.79 -16.38
CA LEU A 61 0.75 9.74 -16.61
C LEU A 61 0.18 8.33 -16.40
N ALA A 62 -0.70 8.15 -15.41
CA ALA A 62 -1.37 6.87 -15.17
C ALA A 62 -2.29 6.48 -16.34
N ARG A 63 -3.09 7.41 -16.87
CA ARG A 63 -3.97 7.17 -18.04
C ARG A 63 -3.15 6.75 -19.26
N GLU A 64 -2.08 7.49 -19.56
CA GLU A 64 -1.19 7.20 -20.68
C GLU A 64 -0.57 5.79 -20.57
N ARG A 65 -0.03 5.45 -19.41
CA ARG A 65 0.73 4.21 -19.18
C ARG A 65 -0.14 2.97 -19.04
N THR A 66 -1.36 3.13 -18.53
CA THR A 66 -2.19 1.97 -18.16
C THR A 66 -3.40 1.80 -19.04
N ARG A 67 -3.89 2.87 -19.69
CA ARG A 67 -5.20 2.94 -20.37
C ARG A 67 -6.36 2.51 -19.46
N ALA A 68 -6.18 2.64 -18.14
CA ALA A 68 -7.22 2.40 -17.16
C ALA A 68 -8.06 3.66 -16.96
N GLU A 69 -9.24 3.49 -16.36
CA GLU A 69 -10.02 4.61 -15.86
C GLU A 69 -9.28 5.22 -14.65
N ILE A 70 -9.01 6.52 -14.71
CA ILE A 70 -8.32 7.25 -13.64
C ILE A 70 -9.14 8.47 -13.26
N ALA A 71 -9.60 8.50 -12.02
CA ALA A 71 -10.27 9.65 -11.42
C ALA A 71 -9.23 10.56 -10.73
N GLU A 72 -9.50 11.85 -10.72
CA GLU A 72 -8.79 12.83 -9.90
C GLU A 72 -9.61 13.10 -8.64
N GLY A 73 -8.99 13.05 -7.46
CA GLY A 73 -9.70 13.28 -6.21
C GLY A 73 -8.93 12.88 -4.97
N SER A 74 -9.51 13.21 -3.81
CA SER A 74 -8.96 12.87 -2.50
C SER A 74 -9.44 11.49 -2.04
N ILE A 75 -8.57 10.75 -1.38
CA ILE A 75 -8.93 9.47 -0.75
C ILE A 75 -9.85 9.66 0.48
N THR A 76 -9.97 10.89 1.00
CA THR A 76 -10.87 11.24 2.10
C THR A 76 -12.28 11.67 1.63
N ALA A 77 -12.48 11.78 0.31
CA ALA A 77 -13.75 12.12 -0.33
C ALA A 77 -13.80 11.46 -1.72
N LEU A 78 -14.02 10.14 -1.77
CA LEU A 78 -13.98 9.37 -3.02
C LEU A 78 -15.18 9.70 -3.91
N PRO A 79 -14.98 10.04 -5.22
CA PRO A 79 -16.05 10.40 -6.15
C PRO A 79 -16.79 9.17 -6.69
N PHE A 80 -16.97 8.15 -5.86
CA PHE A 80 -17.63 6.90 -6.24
C PHE A 80 -18.83 6.62 -5.34
N ALA A 81 -19.86 5.98 -5.90
CA ALA A 81 -21.02 5.55 -5.13
C ALA A 81 -20.65 4.44 -4.11
N GLU A 82 -21.51 4.26 -3.12
CA GLU A 82 -21.39 3.16 -2.16
C GLU A 82 -21.43 1.81 -2.87
N GLY A 83 -20.57 0.88 -2.42
CA GLY A 83 -20.56 -0.49 -2.92
C GLY A 83 -20.11 -0.65 -4.38
N THR A 84 -19.46 0.38 -4.95
CA THR A 84 -19.00 0.36 -6.36
C THR A 84 -17.96 -0.73 -6.61
N PHE A 85 -17.07 -1.01 -5.67
CA PHE A 85 -15.93 -1.89 -5.87
C PHE A 85 -16.04 -3.18 -5.06
N ASP A 86 -15.43 -4.24 -5.58
CA ASP A 86 -15.18 -5.48 -4.86
C ASP A 86 -13.99 -5.34 -3.90
N ALA A 87 -13.02 -4.52 -4.27
CA ALA A 87 -11.91 -4.17 -3.39
C ALA A 87 -11.43 -2.73 -3.58
N VAL A 88 -10.92 -2.15 -2.49
CA VAL A 88 -10.12 -0.91 -2.49
C VAL A 88 -8.74 -1.23 -1.92
N THR A 89 -7.70 -0.73 -2.55
CA THR A 89 -6.35 -0.90 -2.07
C THR A 89 -5.57 0.41 -2.12
N THR A 90 -4.65 0.59 -1.17
CA THR A 90 -3.73 1.72 -1.16
C THR A 90 -2.36 1.28 -0.64
N GLY A 91 -1.33 1.98 -1.04
CA GLY A 91 0.02 1.70 -0.55
C GLY A 91 0.89 2.92 -0.59
N ASP A 92 1.42 3.28 0.58
CA ASP A 92 2.22 4.48 0.82
C ASP A 92 1.46 5.77 0.43
N VAL A 93 0.24 5.94 0.96
CA VAL A 93 -0.64 7.09 0.71
C VAL A 93 -1.28 7.63 1.99
N LEU A 94 -1.78 6.75 2.89
CA LEU A 94 -2.47 7.21 4.11
C LEU A 94 -1.57 8.06 5.02
N TYR A 95 -0.28 7.86 4.95
CA TYR A 95 0.67 8.62 5.75
C TYR A 95 0.78 10.11 5.36
N HIS A 96 0.22 10.50 4.21
CA HIS A 96 0.14 11.90 3.76
C HIS A 96 -1.13 12.63 4.22
N VAL A 97 -2.19 11.92 4.62
CA VAL A 97 -3.47 12.56 4.98
C VAL A 97 -3.59 12.79 6.49
N GLU A 98 -4.22 13.89 6.90
CA GLU A 98 -4.45 14.21 8.30
C GLU A 98 -5.43 13.21 8.94
N ASP A 99 -6.60 13.06 8.33
CA ASP A 99 -7.64 12.16 8.82
C ASP A 99 -7.63 10.81 8.10
N THR A 100 -6.79 9.92 8.59
CA THR A 100 -6.68 8.54 8.08
C THR A 100 -7.95 7.72 8.33
N LEU A 101 -8.76 8.09 9.35
CA LEU A 101 -10.01 7.41 9.62
C LEU A 101 -11.09 7.79 8.59
N ALA A 102 -11.15 9.06 8.17
CA ALA A 102 -12.03 9.49 7.08
C ALA A 102 -11.72 8.73 5.78
N ALA A 103 -10.44 8.60 5.42
CA ALA A 103 -10.04 7.81 4.25
C ALA A 103 -10.48 6.34 4.35
N LEU A 104 -10.27 5.70 5.50
CA LEU A 104 -10.69 4.30 5.70
C LEU A 104 -12.22 4.12 5.70
N ARG A 105 -12.99 5.11 6.16
CA ARG A 105 -14.46 5.14 6.04
C ARG A 105 -14.91 5.25 4.60
N GLU A 106 -14.25 6.08 3.79
CA GLU A 106 -14.50 6.18 2.36
C GLU A 106 -14.16 4.86 1.64
N PHE A 107 -13.04 4.20 1.98
CA PHE A 107 -12.74 2.88 1.44
C PHE A 107 -13.82 1.86 1.82
N GLN A 108 -14.24 1.85 3.08
CA GLN A 108 -15.32 0.98 3.56
C GLN A 108 -16.64 1.27 2.84
N ARG A 109 -16.99 2.54 2.62
CA ARG A 109 -18.21 2.94 1.89
C ARG A 109 -18.19 2.47 0.45
N CYS A 110 -17.05 2.63 -0.24
CA CYS A 110 -16.93 2.32 -1.66
C CYS A 110 -16.81 0.82 -1.98
N VAL A 111 -16.38 -0.04 -1.03
CA VAL A 111 -16.45 -1.49 -1.23
C VAL A 111 -17.85 -2.02 -0.94
N ARG A 112 -18.31 -3.03 -1.70
CA ARG A 112 -19.60 -3.71 -1.42
C ARG A 112 -19.55 -4.49 -0.09
N PRO A 113 -20.68 -4.88 0.51
CA PRO A 113 -20.69 -5.85 1.61
C PRO A 113 -19.92 -7.13 1.22
N GLY A 114 -19.05 -7.60 2.11
CA GLY A 114 -18.10 -8.66 1.83
C GLY A 114 -16.89 -8.25 1.00
N GLY A 115 -16.82 -7.01 0.53
CA GLY A 115 -15.67 -6.49 -0.22
C GLY A 115 -14.45 -6.24 0.64
N VAL A 116 -13.29 -6.10 0.01
CA VAL A 116 -11.96 -6.16 0.64
C VAL A 116 -11.28 -4.79 0.64
N VAL A 117 -10.62 -4.44 1.73
CA VAL A 117 -9.70 -3.28 1.81
C VAL A 117 -8.31 -3.76 2.17
N VAL A 118 -7.31 -3.38 1.36
CA VAL A 118 -5.90 -3.76 1.53
C VAL A 118 -5.03 -2.51 1.61
N VAL A 119 -4.28 -2.36 2.70
CA VAL A 119 -3.46 -1.18 2.99
C VAL A 119 -2.03 -1.59 3.32
N ASN A 120 -1.05 -0.88 2.77
CA ASN A 120 0.36 -0.97 3.15
C ASN A 120 0.92 0.43 3.39
N GLU A 121 1.49 0.67 4.59
CA GLU A 121 1.94 2.00 5.01
C GLU A 121 3.29 1.94 5.74
N PRO A 122 4.04 3.05 5.87
CA PRO A 122 5.27 3.11 6.65
C PRO A 122 5.03 2.79 8.13
N ALA A 123 5.92 1.97 8.71
CA ALA A 123 5.82 1.57 10.10
C ALA A 123 6.64 2.45 11.03
N TYR A 124 6.20 2.52 12.30
CA TYR A 124 6.85 3.05 13.50
C TYR A 124 7.26 4.53 13.46
N ARG A 125 6.66 5.33 14.31
CA ARG A 125 7.04 6.73 14.50
C ARG A 125 8.52 6.92 14.91
N TRP A 126 9.11 5.98 15.62
CA TRP A 126 10.52 6.00 15.97
C TRP A 126 11.48 5.86 14.77
N LEU A 127 11.00 5.30 13.62
CA LEU A 127 11.73 5.26 12.34
C LEU A 127 11.67 6.56 11.54
N TRP A 128 10.98 7.59 12.04
CA TRP A 128 10.93 8.92 11.42
C TRP A 128 12.33 9.44 11.13
N SER A 129 12.54 10.03 9.98
CA SER A 129 13.86 10.49 9.52
C SER A 129 13.71 11.57 8.44
N TYR A 130 14.83 12.08 7.95
CA TYR A 130 14.92 12.98 6.83
C TYR A 130 14.06 12.59 5.61
N HIS A 131 13.87 11.28 5.40
CA HIS A 131 13.01 10.79 4.33
C HIS A 131 11.55 11.22 4.52
N ASP A 132 11.06 11.11 5.75
CA ASP A 132 9.68 11.46 6.08
C ASP A 132 9.44 12.96 5.89
N ASP A 133 10.42 13.79 6.27
CA ASP A 133 10.36 15.24 6.07
C ASP A 133 10.41 15.58 4.57
N ALA A 134 11.26 14.91 3.80
CA ALA A 134 11.40 15.13 2.35
C ALA A 134 10.15 14.74 1.55
N VAL A 135 9.34 13.80 2.05
CA VAL A 135 8.08 13.38 1.40
C VAL A 135 6.84 13.91 2.12
N GLU A 136 7.01 14.87 3.03
CA GLU A 136 5.92 15.53 3.78
C GLU A 136 5.00 14.52 4.50
N SER A 137 5.62 13.49 5.12
CA SER A 137 4.89 12.50 5.91
C SER A 137 4.20 13.15 7.10
N LYS A 138 2.98 12.71 7.44
CA LYS A 138 2.24 13.13 8.63
C LYS A 138 2.18 12.03 9.68
N HIS A 139 2.16 10.79 9.23
CA HIS A 139 1.99 9.62 10.08
C HIS A 139 2.97 8.50 9.77
N ARG A 140 3.20 7.67 10.78
CA ARG A 140 3.73 6.33 10.67
C ARG A 140 2.89 5.42 11.56
N PHE A 141 2.70 4.18 11.13
CA PHE A 141 1.71 3.30 11.72
C PHE A 141 2.34 2.14 12.50
N THR A 142 1.55 1.52 13.34
CA THR A 142 1.83 0.19 13.90
C THR A 142 0.72 -0.77 13.46
N ALA A 143 1.01 -2.07 13.40
CA ALA A 143 0.02 -3.06 13.01
C ALA A 143 -1.23 -3.05 13.92
N PRO A 144 -1.11 -2.97 15.28
CA PRO A 144 -2.26 -2.80 16.14
C PRO A 144 -3.00 -1.47 15.93
N GLY A 145 -2.26 -0.35 15.72
CA GLY A 145 -2.83 0.97 15.54
C GLY A 145 -3.62 1.09 14.23
N LEU A 146 -3.08 0.61 13.11
CA LEU A 146 -3.79 0.59 11.83
C LEU A 146 -4.97 -0.37 11.87
N GLY A 147 -4.82 -1.56 12.47
CA GLY A 147 -5.91 -2.51 12.68
C GLY A 147 -7.05 -1.93 13.53
N SER A 148 -6.74 -1.10 14.53
CA SER A 148 -7.75 -0.38 15.32
C SER A 148 -8.53 0.63 14.48
N ARG A 149 -7.85 1.37 13.58
CA ARG A 149 -8.51 2.29 12.64
C ARG A 149 -9.41 1.55 11.64
N PHE A 150 -8.99 0.38 11.15
CA PHE A 150 -9.83 -0.48 10.32
C PHE A 150 -11.14 -0.83 11.02
N ARG A 151 -11.05 -1.29 12.28
CA ARG A 151 -12.26 -1.62 13.09
C ARG A 151 -13.14 -0.40 13.33
N ALA A 152 -12.55 0.76 13.62
CA ALA A 152 -13.29 2.01 13.81
C ALA A 152 -13.96 2.51 12.52
N ALA A 153 -13.45 2.13 11.35
CA ALA A 153 -14.07 2.36 10.04
C ALA A 153 -15.11 1.31 9.64
N GLY A 154 -15.42 0.31 10.49
CA GLY A 154 -16.41 -0.74 10.19
C GLY A 154 -15.85 -1.93 9.41
N LEU A 155 -14.53 -2.05 9.30
CA LEU A 155 -13.85 -3.14 8.60
C LEU A 155 -13.44 -4.24 9.60
N LYS A 156 -13.74 -5.50 9.28
CA LYS A 156 -13.22 -6.66 10.02
C LYS A 156 -11.80 -6.96 9.54
N VAL A 157 -10.79 -6.77 10.39
CA VAL A 157 -9.41 -7.16 10.09
C VAL A 157 -9.33 -8.68 9.94
N VAL A 158 -8.82 -9.15 8.80
CA VAL A 158 -8.64 -10.58 8.49
C VAL A 158 -7.16 -10.97 8.46
N PHE A 159 -6.27 -10.00 8.19
CA PHE A 159 -4.83 -10.19 8.28
C PHE A 159 -4.14 -8.88 8.68
N SER A 160 -3.11 -8.98 9.51
CA SER A 160 -2.27 -7.84 9.91
C SER A 160 -0.84 -8.32 10.14
N SER A 161 0.13 -7.64 9.55
CA SER A 161 1.55 -8.01 9.63
C SER A 161 2.42 -6.77 9.44
N TYR A 162 3.66 -6.86 9.88
CA TYR A 162 4.69 -5.98 9.34
C TYR A 162 5.27 -6.55 8.04
N ALA A 163 6.14 -5.77 7.40
CA ALA A 163 6.83 -6.12 6.17
C ALA A 163 8.18 -5.42 6.12
N ASN A 164 9.08 -5.96 5.29
CA ASN A 164 10.48 -5.51 5.20
C ASN A 164 11.20 -5.62 6.56
N MET A 165 11.03 -6.77 7.24
CA MET A 165 11.65 -7.09 8.52
C MET A 165 13.14 -7.41 8.33
N LEU A 166 13.47 -8.22 7.33
CA LEU A 166 14.86 -8.61 7.06
C LEU A 166 15.77 -7.41 6.73
N PRO A 167 15.35 -6.44 5.91
CA PRO A 167 16.12 -5.23 5.66
C PRO A 167 16.02 -4.18 6.79
N LEU A 168 15.15 -4.36 7.80
CA LEU A 168 14.92 -3.37 8.85
C LEU A 168 16.20 -2.91 9.57
N PRO A 169 17.16 -3.78 9.95
CA PRO A 169 18.40 -3.32 10.59
C PRO A 169 19.19 -2.35 9.71
N LEU A 170 19.23 -2.58 8.39
CA LEU A 170 19.90 -1.69 7.45
C LEU A 170 19.17 -0.35 7.31
N VAL A 171 17.83 -0.37 7.31
CA VAL A 171 17.00 0.84 7.32
C VAL A 171 17.26 1.66 8.58
N VAL A 172 17.33 1.01 9.75
CA VAL A 172 17.65 1.68 11.02
C VAL A 172 19.05 2.28 10.99
N ALA A 173 20.06 1.52 10.57
CA ALA A 173 21.41 2.02 10.45
C ALA A 173 21.49 3.24 9.52
N ARG A 174 20.88 3.16 8.33
CA ARG A 174 20.85 4.25 7.36
C ARG A 174 20.16 5.50 7.89
N ARG A 175 19.05 5.35 8.60
CA ARG A 175 18.23 6.47 9.06
C ARG A 175 18.70 7.09 10.38
N LYS A 176 19.32 6.30 11.27
CA LYS A 176 19.65 6.72 12.63
C LYS A 176 21.16 6.85 12.89
N LEU A 177 21.99 6.02 12.24
CA LEU A 177 23.44 6.02 12.48
C LEU A 177 24.20 6.73 11.36
N PHE A 178 23.73 6.60 10.11
CA PHE A 178 24.42 7.14 8.93
C PHE A 178 23.46 7.95 8.04
N PRO A 179 22.80 9.00 8.58
CA PRO A 179 21.90 9.83 7.75
C PRO A 179 22.72 10.55 6.67
N PRO A 180 22.14 10.81 5.49
CA PRO A 180 22.79 11.60 4.46
C PRO A 180 22.97 13.06 4.93
N ALA A 181 23.98 13.73 4.39
CA ALA A 181 24.27 15.12 4.70
C ALA A 181 23.15 16.10 4.28
N GLN A 182 22.36 15.72 3.26
CA GLN A 182 21.20 16.49 2.83
C GLN A 182 19.94 15.62 2.87
N PRO A 183 18.78 16.18 3.26
CA PRO A 183 17.51 15.46 3.23
C PRO A 183 17.22 14.96 1.81
N THR A 184 17.08 13.67 1.65
CA THR A 184 16.76 13.03 0.38
C THR A 184 15.78 11.88 0.62
N SER A 185 15.08 11.46 -0.44
CA SER A 185 14.26 10.26 -0.36
C SER A 185 15.12 8.98 -0.32
N ASP A 186 14.75 8.01 0.52
CA ASP A 186 15.35 6.67 0.52
C ASP A 186 14.95 5.86 -0.73
N VAL A 187 14.01 6.38 -1.51
CA VAL A 187 13.51 5.75 -2.73
C VAL A 187 14.53 5.97 -3.85
N GLN A 188 15.45 5.04 -4.00
CA GLN A 188 16.51 5.08 -5.02
C GLN A 188 16.78 3.68 -5.60
N LEU A 189 17.38 3.65 -6.79
CA LEU A 189 17.90 2.41 -7.36
C LEU A 189 19.26 2.10 -6.74
N TYR A 190 19.40 0.89 -6.24
CA TYR A 190 20.69 0.36 -5.79
C TYR A 190 21.41 -0.39 -6.89
N PRO A 191 22.74 -0.61 -6.76
CA PRO A 191 23.47 -1.53 -7.64
C PRO A 191 22.80 -2.91 -7.71
N ALA A 192 22.89 -3.56 -8.86
CA ALA A 192 22.16 -4.80 -9.14
C ALA A 192 22.32 -5.90 -8.08
N PRO A 193 23.51 -6.15 -7.48
CA PRO A 193 23.65 -7.14 -6.41
C PRO A 193 22.83 -6.79 -5.15
N ILE A 194 22.78 -5.51 -4.78
CA ILE A 194 22.02 -5.02 -3.63
C ILE A 194 20.51 -5.12 -3.89
N GLU A 195 20.06 -4.74 -5.09
CA GLU A 195 18.67 -4.92 -5.54
C GLU A 195 18.25 -6.41 -5.49
N ALA A 196 19.14 -7.31 -5.90
CA ALA A 196 18.89 -8.75 -5.87
C ALA A 196 18.81 -9.29 -4.43
N LEU A 197 19.70 -8.86 -3.55
CA LEU A 197 19.67 -9.21 -2.13
C LEU A 197 18.37 -8.79 -1.46
N PHE A 198 17.98 -7.52 -1.60
CA PHE A 198 16.71 -7.03 -1.04
C PHE A 198 15.49 -7.69 -1.66
N ALA A 199 15.52 -7.98 -2.96
CA ALA A 199 14.44 -8.72 -3.62
C ALA A 199 14.33 -10.16 -3.09
N GLY A 200 15.45 -10.83 -2.79
CA GLY A 200 15.51 -12.14 -2.14
C GLY A 200 14.92 -12.11 -0.73
N MET A 201 15.34 -11.15 0.10
CA MET A 201 14.76 -10.94 1.44
C MET A 201 13.23 -10.75 1.36
N ALA A 202 12.76 -9.88 0.49
CA ALA A 202 11.34 -9.62 0.31
C ALA A 202 10.57 -10.85 -0.23
N ALA A 203 11.22 -11.71 -1.02
CA ALA A 203 10.62 -12.96 -1.51
C ALA A 203 10.44 -13.97 -0.37
N LEU A 204 11.41 -14.09 0.54
CA LEU A 204 11.32 -14.95 1.73
C LEU A 204 10.18 -14.48 2.65
N GLU A 205 10.11 -13.19 2.94
CA GLU A 205 9.01 -12.63 3.75
C GLU A 205 7.65 -12.82 3.09
N HIS A 206 7.58 -12.66 1.76
CA HIS A 206 6.37 -12.92 1.01
C HIS A 206 5.92 -14.38 1.14
N ALA A 207 6.84 -15.33 0.95
CA ALA A 207 6.55 -16.76 1.11
C ALA A 207 6.09 -17.11 2.54
N TRP A 208 6.58 -16.41 3.55
CA TRP A 208 6.12 -16.54 4.93
C TRP A 208 4.70 -16.01 5.12
N THR A 209 4.45 -14.78 4.69
CA THR A 209 3.15 -14.12 4.90
C THR A 209 2.03 -14.72 4.07
N THR A 210 2.32 -15.33 2.90
CA THR A 210 1.33 -16.06 2.09
C THR A 210 0.82 -17.34 2.74
N ARG A 211 1.54 -17.88 3.75
CA ARG A 211 1.06 -18.97 4.60
C ARG A 211 0.16 -18.52 5.75
N GLY A 212 -0.19 -17.24 5.80
CA GLY A 212 -1.00 -16.65 6.88
C GLY A 212 -0.19 -16.28 8.14
N TRP A 213 1.13 -16.40 8.12
CA TRP A 213 1.97 -16.06 9.26
C TRP A 213 2.35 -14.57 9.25
N SER A 214 2.17 -13.88 10.36
CA SER A 214 2.56 -12.48 10.49
C SER A 214 4.05 -12.33 10.85
N LEU A 215 4.64 -11.22 10.41
CA LEU A 215 5.97 -10.78 10.84
C LEU A 215 5.81 -9.85 12.06
N PRO A 216 6.65 -10.02 13.10
CA PRO A 216 6.53 -9.26 14.35
C PRO A 216 7.06 -7.83 14.24
N ALA A 217 7.87 -7.52 13.22
CA ALA A 217 8.46 -6.21 12.98
C ALA A 217 8.71 -5.98 11.49
N GLY A 218 8.99 -4.71 11.10
CA GLY A 218 9.32 -4.35 9.72
C GLY A 218 9.24 -2.86 9.49
N SER A 219 9.83 -2.35 8.41
CA SER A 219 9.77 -0.92 8.09
C SER A 219 8.43 -0.48 7.48
N SER A 220 7.57 -1.42 7.12
CA SER A 220 6.21 -1.19 6.66
C SER A 220 5.21 -2.01 7.46
N VAL A 221 3.95 -1.57 7.50
CA VAL A 221 2.82 -2.28 8.08
C VAL A 221 1.80 -2.59 7.00
N PHE A 222 1.24 -3.79 7.07
CA PHE A 222 0.25 -4.28 6.13
C PHE A 222 -1.01 -4.75 6.87
N VAL A 223 -2.18 -4.29 6.42
CA VAL A 223 -3.47 -4.71 6.97
C VAL A 223 -4.44 -5.01 5.84
N ALA A 224 -5.13 -6.14 5.94
CA ALA A 224 -6.26 -6.48 5.10
C ALA A 224 -7.53 -6.64 5.96
N GLY A 225 -8.63 -6.12 5.47
CA GLY A 225 -9.93 -6.17 6.13
C GLY A 225 -11.07 -6.38 5.14
N VAL A 226 -12.22 -6.78 5.67
CA VAL A 226 -13.44 -7.06 4.90
C VAL A 226 -14.58 -6.19 5.45
N ARG A 227 -15.37 -5.58 4.57
CA ARG A 227 -16.63 -4.91 4.93
C ARG A 227 -17.64 -5.94 5.39
N ARG A 228 -18.21 -5.74 6.57
CA ARG A 228 -19.32 -6.56 7.10
C ARG A 228 -20.62 -6.25 6.40
#